data_e3a8a4e672ab183c6767fdeefa99ca9b
#
_entry.id   e3a8a4e672ab183c6767fdeefa99ca9b
#
_cell.length_a   1.000
_cell.length_b   1.000
_cell.length_c   1.000
_cell.angle_alpha   90.00
_cell.angle_beta   90.00
_cell.angle_gamma   90.00
#
_symmetry.space_group_name_H-M   'P 1'
#
loop_
_entity.id
_entity.type
_entity.pdbx_description
1 polymer ?
#
loop_
_entity_poly.entity_id
_entity_poly.type
_entity_poly.pdbx_seq_one_letter_code
_entity_poly.pdbx_strand_id
1 'polypeptide(L)'
;KMIDLISDNYSLLQVMSRFGLSLGFGDKTVKEVCELNGVDCRTFLIVVNFMAEGFSRLDGDKDDISIPALIDYLRQAHIYFLDFSLPAIRRKLIEAIDCSQDDVAFLILKFFDEYTREVRKHMDYEEKTVFKYVDSLIKGVAPKNYQISTFSKHHDQVGEKLTELKNIIIKYCPAKANENLLNAALFDIYACEAGLESHCKVEDYIFVPAILNLERRIRENEK
;
A
#
# COMPACT_ATOMS: atom_id res chain seq x y z
N LYS A 1 4.49 22.76 -10.03
CA LYS A 1 3.05 22.44 -10.20
C LYS A 1 2.80 20.97 -9.88
N MET A 2 1.52 20.59 -9.68
CA MET A 2 1.16 19.17 -9.46
C MET A 2 1.51 18.30 -10.68
N ILE A 3 1.30 18.81 -11.89
CA ILE A 3 1.64 18.08 -13.13
C ILE A 3 3.13 17.77 -13.24
N ASP A 4 4.00 18.70 -12.83
CA ASP A 4 5.45 18.51 -12.92
C ASP A 4 5.89 17.34 -12.03
N LEU A 5 5.35 17.29 -10.79
CA LEU A 5 5.59 16.22 -9.84
C LEU A 5 5.25 14.83 -10.40
N ILE A 6 4.10 14.70 -11.10
CA ILE A 6 3.64 13.43 -11.66
C ILE A 6 4.46 13.06 -12.91
N SER A 7 4.81 14.06 -13.74
CA SER A 7 5.60 13.83 -14.96
C SER A 7 6.99 13.32 -14.64
N ASP A 8 7.59 13.80 -13.55
CA ASP A 8 8.90 13.34 -13.07
C ASP A 8 8.83 11.92 -12.48
N ASN A 9 7.70 11.57 -11.88
CA ASN A 9 7.50 10.23 -11.29
C ASN A 9 6.02 9.80 -11.35
N TYR A 10 5.67 9.03 -12.37
CA TYR A 10 4.28 8.56 -12.57
C TYR A 10 3.76 7.62 -11.47
N SER A 11 4.63 6.99 -10.67
CA SER A 11 4.20 6.16 -9.54
C SER A 11 3.46 6.98 -8.47
N LEU A 12 3.66 8.31 -8.43
CA LEU A 12 2.95 9.23 -7.55
C LEU A 12 1.46 9.36 -7.86
N LEU A 13 0.99 8.90 -9.03
CA LEU A 13 -0.45 8.77 -9.31
C LEU A 13 -1.16 7.90 -8.27
N GLN A 14 -0.51 6.82 -7.82
CA GLN A 14 -1.08 5.97 -6.75
C GLN A 14 -1.10 6.71 -5.41
N VAL A 15 -0.05 7.48 -5.09
CA VAL A 15 -0.01 8.29 -3.87
C VAL A 15 -1.13 9.32 -3.87
N MET A 16 -1.31 10.05 -4.96
CA MET A 16 -2.41 11.00 -5.12
C MET A 16 -3.78 10.34 -4.90
N SER A 17 -4.02 9.22 -5.59
CA SER A 17 -5.29 8.49 -5.50
C SER A 17 -5.59 8.06 -4.06
N ARG A 18 -4.57 7.57 -3.33
CA ARG A 18 -4.71 7.14 -1.93
C ARG A 18 -4.98 8.30 -0.97
N PHE A 19 -4.52 9.51 -1.29
CA PHE A 19 -4.91 10.74 -0.57
C PHE A 19 -6.25 11.33 -1.05
N GLY A 20 -6.96 10.67 -1.95
CA GLY A 20 -8.23 11.16 -2.48
C GLY A 20 -8.09 12.33 -3.45
N LEU A 21 -6.90 12.59 -3.97
CA LEU A 21 -6.66 13.66 -4.94
C LEU A 21 -7.04 13.18 -6.35
N SER A 22 -8.07 13.82 -6.92
CA SER A 22 -8.57 13.48 -8.26
C SER A 22 -7.73 14.12 -9.37
N LEU A 23 -7.69 13.47 -10.53
CA LEU A 23 -7.16 14.06 -11.76
C LEU A 23 -8.05 15.22 -12.24
N GLY A 24 -7.55 16.00 -13.20
CA GLY A 24 -8.28 17.17 -13.72
C GLY A 24 -8.02 18.47 -12.94
N PHE A 25 -6.92 18.53 -12.19
CA PHE A 25 -6.52 19.68 -11.36
C PHE A 25 -5.99 20.88 -12.16
N GLY A 26 -5.81 20.74 -13.49
CA GLY A 26 -5.28 21.80 -14.35
C GLY A 26 -3.85 22.19 -13.99
N ASP A 27 -3.57 23.50 -14.06
CA ASP A 27 -2.24 24.06 -13.78
C ASP A 27 -1.96 24.40 -12.31
N LYS A 28 -2.75 23.83 -11.37
CA LYS A 28 -2.65 24.11 -9.95
C LYS A 28 -1.35 23.61 -9.34
N THR A 29 -0.90 24.29 -8.30
CA THR A 29 0.20 23.87 -7.44
C THR A 29 -0.22 22.68 -6.56
N VAL A 30 0.74 21.96 -6.02
CA VAL A 30 0.49 20.87 -5.06
C VAL A 30 -0.35 21.36 -3.88
N LYS A 31 0.00 22.53 -3.33
CA LYS A 31 -0.71 23.14 -2.20
C LYS A 31 -2.17 23.41 -2.53
N GLU A 32 -2.46 24.05 -3.67
CA GLU A 32 -3.84 24.35 -4.10
C GLU A 32 -4.66 23.08 -4.31
N VAL A 33 -4.06 22.01 -4.87
CA VAL A 33 -4.76 20.72 -5.05
C VAL A 33 -5.07 20.08 -3.70
N CYS A 34 -4.13 20.07 -2.77
CA CYS A 34 -4.37 19.56 -1.41
C CYS A 34 -5.47 20.35 -0.69
N GLU A 35 -5.41 21.69 -0.69
CA GLU A 35 -6.39 22.56 -0.05
C GLU A 35 -7.81 22.35 -0.60
N LEU A 36 -7.96 22.25 -1.93
CA LEU A 36 -9.25 22.01 -2.56
C LEU A 36 -9.88 20.66 -2.20
N ASN A 37 -9.07 19.67 -1.86
CA ASN A 37 -9.54 18.33 -1.50
C ASN A 37 -9.51 18.07 0.02
N GLY A 38 -9.18 19.07 0.84
CA GLY A 38 -9.09 18.93 2.30
C GLY A 38 -7.99 17.98 2.78
N VAL A 39 -6.95 17.80 1.96
CA VAL A 39 -5.81 16.93 2.25
C VAL A 39 -4.72 17.70 2.99
N ASP A 40 -4.15 17.12 4.04
CA ASP A 40 -2.98 17.68 4.71
C ASP A 40 -1.78 17.68 3.78
N CYS A 41 -1.46 18.86 3.24
CA CYS A 41 -0.43 19.03 2.23
C CYS A 41 0.97 18.62 2.73
N ARG A 42 1.24 18.79 4.03
CA ARG A 42 2.53 18.43 4.62
C ARG A 42 2.70 16.92 4.67
N THR A 43 1.71 16.19 5.18
CA THR A 43 1.72 14.73 5.20
C THR A 43 1.79 14.15 3.78
N PHE A 44 1.04 14.73 2.83
CA PHE A 44 1.13 14.36 1.43
C PHE A 44 2.56 14.49 0.90
N LEU A 45 3.21 15.63 1.12
CA LEU A 45 4.58 15.87 0.64
C LEU A 45 5.62 14.97 1.32
N ILE A 46 5.45 14.63 2.59
CA ILE A 46 6.32 13.66 3.29
C ILE A 46 6.26 12.30 2.60
N VAL A 47 5.06 11.78 2.30
CA VAL A 47 4.89 10.51 1.60
C VAL A 47 5.42 10.59 0.18
N VAL A 48 5.17 11.68 -0.56
CA VAL A 48 5.67 11.91 -1.91
C VAL A 48 7.20 11.91 -1.94
N ASN A 49 7.84 12.67 -1.08
CA ASN A 49 9.30 12.77 -1.03
C ASN A 49 9.94 11.42 -0.64
N PHE A 50 9.33 10.71 0.31
CA PHE A 50 9.77 9.37 0.67
C PHE A 50 9.68 8.39 -0.51
N MET A 51 8.60 8.44 -1.27
CA MET A 51 8.39 7.58 -2.44
C MET A 51 9.30 7.93 -3.61
N ALA A 52 9.65 9.21 -3.78
CA ALA A 52 10.50 9.68 -4.88
C ALA A 52 12.00 9.49 -4.59
N GLU A 53 12.45 9.73 -3.38
CA GLU A 53 13.86 9.84 -3.03
C GLU A 53 14.34 8.79 -2.01
N GLY A 54 13.42 7.99 -1.47
CA GLY A 54 13.73 7.01 -0.44
C GLY A 54 14.05 7.62 0.93
N PHE A 55 14.73 6.85 1.79
CA PHE A 55 14.95 7.14 3.20
C PHE A 55 15.84 8.36 3.49
N SER A 56 16.66 8.79 2.55
CA SER A 56 17.74 9.75 2.77
C SER A 56 17.27 11.18 3.10
N ARG A 57 15.98 11.48 3.01
CA ARG A 57 15.41 12.83 3.24
C ARG A 57 14.28 12.92 4.27
N LEU A 58 14.11 11.92 5.13
CA LEU A 58 13.17 12.01 6.26
C LEU A 58 13.71 12.83 7.46
N ASP A 59 14.79 13.59 7.28
CA ASP A 59 15.42 14.43 8.32
C ASP A 59 14.64 15.71 8.68
N GLY A 60 13.38 15.84 8.22
CA GLY A 60 12.45 16.88 8.65
C GLY A 60 11.66 16.48 9.90
N ASP A 61 11.20 17.50 10.60
CA ASP A 61 10.41 17.44 11.82
C ASP A 61 9.22 16.47 11.68
N LYS A 62 9.40 15.22 12.16
CA LYS A 62 8.39 14.15 12.13
C LYS A 62 7.20 14.43 13.05
N ASP A 63 7.28 15.53 13.83
CA ASP A 63 6.31 15.89 14.84
C ASP A 63 5.00 16.48 14.29
N ASP A 64 4.98 16.88 13.01
CA ASP A 64 3.84 17.53 12.36
C ASP A 64 3.14 16.64 11.30
N ILE A 65 3.27 15.32 11.37
CA ILE A 65 2.55 14.41 10.49
C ILE A 65 1.11 14.24 10.99
N SER A 66 0.14 14.41 10.09
CA SER A 66 -1.26 14.10 10.38
C SER A 66 -1.48 12.59 10.39
N ILE A 67 -1.52 12.00 11.60
CA ILE A 67 -1.79 10.57 11.76
C ILE A 67 -3.13 10.15 11.14
N PRO A 68 -4.24 10.92 11.30
CA PRO A 68 -5.49 10.61 10.60
C PRO A 68 -5.34 10.57 9.08
N ALA A 69 -4.60 11.51 8.47
CA ALA A 69 -4.37 11.52 7.02
C ALA A 69 -3.54 10.31 6.56
N LEU A 70 -2.58 9.84 7.38
CA LEU A 70 -1.84 8.60 7.09
C LEU A 70 -2.74 7.36 7.17
N ILE A 71 -3.60 7.27 8.19
CA ILE A 71 -4.56 6.15 8.31
C ILE A 71 -5.48 6.12 7.08
N ASP A 72 -6.02 7.26 6.67
CA ASP A 72 -6.88 7.33 5.49
C ASP A 72 -6.12 6.92 4.21
N TYR A 73 -4.88 7.37 4.05
CA TYR A 73 -3.99 6.94 2.97
C TYR A 73 -3.79 5.42 2.94
N LEU A 74 -3.50 4.79 4.09
CA LEU A 74 -3.30 3.35 4.20
C LEU A 74 -4.60 2.59 3.90
N ARG A 75 -5.75 3.03 4.42
CA ARG A 75 -7.07 2.46 4.11
C ARG A 75 -7.40 2.51 2.62
N GLN A 76 -7.13 3.62 1.96
CA GLN A 76 -7.34 3.72 0.51
C GLN A 76 -6.42 2.78 -0.27
N ALA A 77 -5.22 2.51 0.24
CA ALA A 77 -4.34 1.49 -0.33
C ALA A 77 -4.94 0.07 -0.17
N HIS A 78 -5.51 -0.26 0.99
CA HIS A 78 -6.20 -1.55 1.22
C HIS A 78 -7.35 -1.76 0.23
N ILE A 79 -8.22 -0.74 0.06
CA ILE A 79 -9.32 -0.77 -0.91
C ILE A 79 -8.77 -0.99 -2.33
N TYR A 80 -7.72 -0.25 -2.72
CA TYR A 80 -7.11 -0.41 -4.02
C TYR A 80 -6.60 -1.83 -4.26
N PHE A 81 -5.87 -2.42 -3.33
CA PHE A 81 -5.32 -3.76 -3.49
C PHE A 81 -6.40 -4.84 -3.46
N LEU A 82 -7.30 -4.80 -2.46
CA LEU A 82 -8.24 -5.88 -2.20
C LEU A 82 -9.46 -5.86 -3.13
N ASP A 83 -9.92 -4.67 -3.54
CA ASP A 83 -11.18 -4.53 -4.28
C ASP A 83 -10.95 -4.18 -5.76
N PHE A 84 -9.75 -3.73 -6.15
CA PHE A 84 -9.44 -3.38 -7.53
C PHE A 84 -8.27 -4.20 -8.11
N SER A 85 -7.05 -4.09 -7.58
CA SER A 85 -5.83 -4.61 -8.20
C SER A 85 -5.82 -6.14 -8.23
N LEU A 86 -5.92 -6.81 -7.08
CA LEU A 86 -5.91 -8.27 -7.00
C LEU A 86 -7.07 -8.93 -7.76
N PRO A 87 -8.33 -8.45 -7.67
CA PRO A 87 -9.41 -8.97 -8.51
C PRO A 87 -9.18 -8.76 -10.01
N ALA A 88 -8.57 -7.66 -10.44
CA ALA A 88 -8.26 -7.39 -11.84
C ALA A 88 -7.20 -8.37 -12.38
N ILE A 89 -6.13 -8.61 -11.62
CA ILE A 89 -5.10 -9.61 -11.94
C ILE A 89 -5.73 -11.00 -12.08
N ARG A 90 -6.56 -11.39 -11.11
CA ARG A 90 -7.23 -12.69 -11.13
C ARG A 90 -8.06 -12.89 -12.40
N ARG A 91 -8.85 -11.89 -12.81
CA ARG A 91 -9.63 -11.96 -14.06
C ARG A 91 -8.73 -12.15 -15.28
N LYS A 92 -7.64 -11.37 -15.39
CA LYS A 92 -6.69 -11.52 -16.50
C LYS A 92 -6.04 -12.90 -16.52
N LEU A 93 -5.69 -13.48 -15.37
CA LEU A 93 -5.15 -14.83 -15.30
C LEU A 93 -6.16 -15.86 -15.79
N ILE A 94 -7.44 -15.79 -15.37
CA ILE A 94 -8.50 -16.70 -15.84
C ILE A 94 -8.70 -16.59 -17.35
N GLU A 95 -8.67 -15.38 -17.90
CA GLU A 95 -8.81 -15.16 -19.34
C GLU A 95 -7.58 -15.61 -20.12
N ALA A 96 -6.39 -15.59 -19.51
CA ALA A 96 -5.13 -15.95 -20.16
C ALA A 96 -4.89 -17.46 -20.22
N ILE A 97 -5.35 -18.23 -19.20
CA ILE A 97 -5.03 -19.65 -19.03
C ILE A 97 -6.30 -20.48 -18.85
N ASP A 98 -6.36 -21.62 -19.56
CA ASP A 98 -7.49 -22.57 -19.46
C ASP A 98 -7.26 -23.57 -18.32
N CYS A 99 -7.89 -23.30 -17.18
CA CYS A 99 -7.78 -24.14 -15.98
C CYS A 99 -8.59 -25.43 -16.05
N SER A 100 -9.44 -25.63 -17.09
CA SER A 100 -10.24 -26.84 -17.23
C SER A 100 -9.45 -28.00 -17.86
N GLN A 101 -8.32 -27.71 -18.53
CA GLN A 101 -7.52 -28.63 -19.29
C GLN A 101 -6.09 -28.82 -18.81
N ASP A 102 -5.66 -28.03 -17.80
CA ASP A 102 -4.25 -27.98 -17.39
C ASP A 102 -4.10 -27.82 -15.87
N ASP A 103 -3.45 -28.79 -15.24
CA ASP A 103 -3.21 -28.83 -13.81
C ASP A 103 -2.32 -27.67 -13.34
N VAL A 104 -1.36 -27.21 -14.17
CA VAL A 104 -0.48 -26.08 -13.84
C VAL A 104 -1.27 -24.78 -13.83
N ALA A 105 -2.17 -24.58 -14.80
CA ALA A 105 -3.08 -23.44 -14.82
C ALA A 105 -3.94 -23.36 -13.56
N PHE A 106 -4.49 -24.49 -13.13
CA PHE A 106 -5.26 -24.59 -11.88
C PHE A 106 -4.40 -24.24 -10.65
N LEU A 107 -3.16 -24.76 -10.59
CA LEU A 107 -2.24 -24.47 -9.49
C LEU A 107 -1.84 -23.00 -9.42
N ILE A 108 -1.63 -22.34 -10.56
CA ILE A 108 -1.35 -20.90 -10.63
C ILE A 108 -2.48 -20.09 -9.98
N LEU A 109 -3.74 -20.36 -10.37
CA LEU A 109 -4.88 -19.66 -9.78
C LEU A 109 -5.06 -19.97 -8.30
N LYS A 110 -4.90 -21.21 -7.90
CA LYS A 110 -4.98 -21.62 -6.50
C LYS A 110 -3.93 -20.88 -5.66
N PHE A 111 -2.69 -20.81 -6.14
CA PHE A 111 -1.61 -20.10 -5.47
C PHE A 111 -1.91 -18.61 -5.35
N PHE A 112 -2.42 -18.00 -6.43
CA PHE A 112 -2.83 -16.59 -6.41
C PHE A 112 -3.97 -16.32 -5.42
N ASP A 113 -4.97 -17.20 -5.36
CA ASP A 113 -6.10 -17.09 -4.42
C ASP A 113 -5.63 -17.26 -2.96
N GLU A 114 -4.66 -18.12 -2.69
CA GLU A 114 -4.04 -18.27 -1.37
C GLU A 114 -3.28 -17.00 -0.97
N TYR A 115 -2.49 -16.46 -1.88
CA TYR A 115 -1.80 -15.18 -1.69
C TYR A 115 -2.77 -14.04 -1.38
N THR A 116 -3.84 -13.90 -2.17
CA THR A 116 -4.87 -12.87 -1.96
C THR A 116 -5.51 -12.97 -0.57
N ARG A 117 -5.74 -14.19 -0.06
CA ARG A 117 -6.27 -14.41 1.30
C ARG A 117 -5.29 -13.96 2.38
N GLU A 118 -4.01 -14.15 2.18
CA GLU A 118 -2.99 -13.69 3.14
C GLU A 118 -2.88 -12.17 3.16
N VAL A 119 -2.84 -11.52 1.99
CA VAL A 119 -2.88 -10.05 1.91
C VAL A 119 -4.11 -9.49 2.62
N ARG A 120 -5.30 -10.08 2.36
CA ARG A 120 -6.54 -9.68 3.04
C ARG A 120 -6.46 -9.86 4.55
N LYS A 121 -5.92 -10.99 5.03
CA LYS A 121 -5.75 -11.25 6.46
C LYS A 121 -4.83 -10.22 7.12
N HIS A 122 -3.76 -9.83 6.44
CA HIS A 122 -2.82 -8.83 6.91
C HIS A 122 -3.50 -7.46 7.03
N MET A 123 -4.12 -6.96 5.97
CA MET A 123 -4.82 -5.67 5.97
C MET A 123 -6.02 -5.64 6.93
N ASP A 124 -6.74 -6.76 7.07
CA ASP A 124 -7.82 -6.93 8.08
C ASP A 124 -7.28 -6.80 9.51
N TYR A 125 -6.08 -7.30 9.79
CA TYR A 125 -5.44 -7.12 11.10
C TYR A 125 -5.13 -5.64 11.36
N GLU A 126 -4.63 -4.92 10.38
CA GLU A 126 -4.37 -3.49 10.49
C GLU A 126 -5.67 -2.71 10.79
N GLU A 127 -6.71 -2.94 10.00
CA GLU A 127 -8.01 -2.27 10.19
C GLU A 127 -8.63 -2.55 11.56
N LYS A 128 -8.59 -3.81 11.99
CA LYS A 128 -9.30 -4.27 13.20
C LYS A 128 -8.51 -4.08 14.49
N THR A 129 -7.18 -4.01 14.40
CA THR A 129 -6.29 -3.96 15.57
C THR A 129 -5.45 -2.70 15.59
N VAL A 130 -4.63 -2.48 14.55
CA VAL A 130 -3.64 -1.41 14.53
C VAL A 130 -4.31 -0.03 14.49
N PHE A 131 -5.21 0.19 13.52
CA PHE A 131 -5.87 1.50 13.39
C PHE A 131 -6.80 1.81 14.56
N LYS A 132 -7.48 0.80 15.13
CA LYS A 132 -8.28 0.99 16.36
C LYS A 132 -7.41 1.35 17.56
N TYR A 133 -6.24 0.75 17.67
CA TYR A 133 -5.28 1.13 18.69
C TYR A 133 -4.85 2.60 18.54
N VAL A 134 -4.50 3.00 17.32
CA VAL A 134 -4.11 4.38 17.02
C VAL A 134 -5.24 5.37 17.26
N ASP A 135 -6.48 5.01 16.89
CA ASP A 135 -7.68 5.81 17.20
C ASP A 135 -7.85 6.05 18.73
N SER A 136 -7.49 5.05 19.55
CA SER A 136 -7.50 5.21 21.00
C SER A 136 -6.41 6.16 21.48
N LEU A 137 -5.20 6.07 20.91
CA LEU A 137 -4.09 6.99 21.24
C LEU A 137 -4.42 8.43 20.86
N ILE A 138 -5.04 8.67 19.72
CA ILE A 138 -5.48 10.02 19.29
C ILE A 138 -6.47 10.62 20.30
N LYS A 139 -7.30 9.77 20.94
CA LYS A 139 -8.23 10.19 22.01
C LYS A 139 -7.57 10.33 23.37
N GLY A 140 -6.25 10.19 23.47
CA GLY A 140 -5.48 10.28 24.72
C GLY A 140 -5.56 9.02 25.59
N VAL A 141 -6.04 7.89 25.06
CA VAL A 141 -6.12 6.63 25.80
C VAL A 141 -5.06 5.66 25.28
N ALA A 142 -4.10 5.28 26.12
CA ALA A 142 -3.08 4.27 25.79
C ALA A 142 -3.49 2.88 26.32
N PRO A 143 -3.98 1.96 25.45
CA PRO A 143 -4.28 0.58 25.86
C PRO A 143 -3.01 -0.15 26.33
N LYS A 144 -3.07 -0.82 27.49
CA LYS A 144 -1.89 -1.47 28.10
C LYS A 144 -1.49 -2.78 27.43
N ASN A 145 -2.36 -3.37 26.64
CA ASN A 145 -2.21 -4.72 26.06
C ASN A 145 -1.67 -4.73 24.63
N TYR A 146 -1.37 -3.58 24.04
CA TYR A 146 -0.82 -3.46 22.70
C TYR A 146 0.19 -2.32 22.60
N GLN A 147 1.18 -2.45 21.75
CA GLN A 147 2.15 -1.41 21.40
C GLN A 147 2.46 -1.51 19.91
N ILE A 148 2.64 -0.37 19.25
CA ILE A 148 2.90 -0.32 17.81
C ILE A 148 4.17 -1.09 17.39
N SER A 149 5.15 -1.21 18.26
CA SER A 149 6.36 -2.00 18.01
C SER A 149 6.10 -3.50 17.75
N THR A 150 4.91 -4.00 18.10
CA THR A 150 4.50 -5.38 17.78
C THR A 150 4.13 -5.52 16.31
N PHE A 151 3.66 -4.45 15.68
CA PHE A 151 3.22 -4.41 14.29
C PHE A 151 4.39 -4.55 13.30
N SER A 152 5.48 -3.82 13.51
CA SER A 152 6.63 -3.77 12.58
C SER A 152 7.33 -5.12 12.31
N LYS A 153 6.97 -6.18 13.02
CA LYS A 153 7.57 -7.52 12.87
C LYS A 153 6.85 -8.41 11.85
N HIS A 154 5.77 -7.94 11.23
CA HIS A 154 4.85 -8.79 10.44
C HIS A 154 4.94 -8.61 8.92
N HIS A 155 5.79 -7.69 8.42
CA HIS A 155 5.80 -7.30 7.00
C HIS A 155 6.63 -8.20 6.06
N ASP A 156 7.52 -9.06 6.57
CA ASP A 156 8.51 -9.78 5.75
C ASP A 156 7.92 -10.87 4.83
N GLN A 157 6.68 -11.31 5.03
CA GLN A 157 6.15 -12.50 4.34
C GLN A 157 5.31 -12.20 3.08
N VAL A 158 4.84 -10.97 2.90
CA VAL A 158 3.85 -10.65 1.84
C VAL A 158 4.50 -10.56 0.45
N GLY A 159 5.76 -10.14 0.35
CA GLY A 159 6.47 -9.96 -0.94
C GLY A 159 7.00 -11.24 -1.57
N GLU A 160 7.48 -12.20 -0.76
CA GLU A 160 8.17 -13.40 -1.27
C GLU A 160 7.27 -14.30 -2.14
N LYS A 161 5.99 -14.42 -1.79
CA LYS A 161 5.04 -15.28 -2.52
C LYS A 161 4.68 -14.77 -3.91
N LEU A 162 4.60 -13.45 -4.14
CA LEU A 162 4.41 -12.94 -5.50
C LEU A 162 5.62 -13.21 -6.39
N THR A 163 6.82 -13.14 -5.83
CA THR A 163 8.03 -13.52 -6.56
C THR A 163 7.99 -15.00 -6.97
N GLU A 164 7.53 -15.89 -6.08
CA GLU A 164 7.36 -17.30 -6.40
C GLU A 164 6.30 -17.52 -7.47
N LEU A 165 5.14 -16.87 -7.38
CA LEU A 165 4.08 -16.93 -8.39
C LEU A 165 4.58 -16.49 -9.78
N LYS A 166 5.29 -15.36 -9.87
CA LYS A 166 5.90 -14.91 -11.13
C LYS A 166 6.83 -15.96 -11.73
N ASN A 167 7.67 -16.58 -10.91
CA ASN A 167 8.56 -17.64 -11.34
C ASN A 167 7.80 -18.88 -11.86
N ILE A 168 6.70 -19.26 -11.21
CA ILE A 168 5.86 -20.37 -11.66
C ILE A 168 5.24 -20.04 -13.01
N ILE A 169 4.64 -18.87 -13.17
CA ILE A 169 4.03 -18.45 -14.44
C ILE A 169 5.07 -18.41 -15.56
N ILE A 170 6.22 -17.77 -15.34
CA ILE A 170 7.25 -17.59 -16.37
C ILE A 170 7.85 -18.94 -16.82
N LYS A 171 8.03 -19.89 -15.90
CA LYS A 171 8.73 -21.15 -16.19
C LYS A 171 7.81 -22.28 -16.65
N TYR A 172 6.55 -22.28 -16.21
CA TYR A 172 5.68 -23.45 -16.32
C TYR A 172 4.30 -23.17 -16.90
N CYS A 173 4.05 -21.94 -17.40
CA CYS A 173 2.75 -21.62 -18.01
C CYS A 173 2.46 -22.54 -19.20
N PRO A 174 1.22 -23.03 -19.35
CA PRO A 174 0.82 -23.88 -20.47
C PRO A 174 1.05 -23.24 -21.82
N ALA A 175 1.53 -24.03 -22.82
CA ALA A 175 1.81 -23.56 -24.18
C ALA A 175 0.60 -23.01 -24.95
N LYS A 176 -0.63 -23.29 -24.48
CA LYS A 176 -1.88 -22.79 -25.07
C LYS A 176 -2.42 -21.51 -24.44
N ALA A 177 -1.68 -20.90 -23.51
CA ALA A 177 -2.08 -19.64 -22.89
C ALA A 177 -2.13 -18.49 -23.91
N ASN A 178 -3.01 -17.51 -23.66
CA ASN A 178 -2.99 -16.27 -24.43
C ASN A 178 -1.81 -15.39 -23.95
N GLU A 179 -0.73 -15.38 -24.74
CA GLU A 179 0.53 -14.70 -24.38
C GLU A 179 0.34 -13.21 -24.06
N ASN A 180 -0.50 -12.49 -24.83
CA ASN A 180 -0.72 -11.06 -24.61
C ASN A 180 -1.43 -10.78 -23.27
N LEU A 181 -2.46 -11.57 -22.95
CA LEU A 181 -3.16 -11.46 -21.67
C LEU A 181 -2.27 -11.89 -20.51
N LEU A 182 -1.47 -12.94 -20.69
CA LEU A 182 -0.53 -13.42 -19.69
C LEU A 182 0.55 -12.38 -19.38
N ASN A 183 1.14 -11.76 -20.41
CA ASN A 183 2.09 -10.68 -20.24
C ASN A 183 1.44 -9.49 -19.52
N ALA A 184 0.21 -9.11 -19.89
CA ALA A 184 -0.51 -8.04 -19.20
C ALA A 184 -0.78 -8.39 -17.72
N ALA A 185 -1.13 -9.64 -17.41
CA ALA A 185 -1.28 -10.10 -16.02
C ALA A 185 0.04 -10.05 -15.25
N LEU A 186 1.16 -10.45 -15.86
CA LEU A 186 2.48 -10.38 -15.25
C LEU A 186 2.89 -8.92 -14.95
N PHE A 187 2.66 -7.98 -15.88
CA PHE A 187 2.92 -6.55 -15.63
C PHE A 187 2.11 -6.05 -14.44
N ASP A 188 0.83 -6.44 -14.33
CA ASP A 188 0.00 -6.06 -13.19
C ASP A 188 0.50 -6.69 -11.88
N ILE A 189 0.99 -7.93 -11.91
CA ILE A 189 1.58 -8.61 -10.74
C ILE A 189 2.84 -7.88 -10.28
N TYR A 190 3.75 -7.51 -11.21
CA TYR A 190 4.93 -6.71 -10.87
C TYR A 190 4.57 -5.35 -10.28
N ALA A 191 3.58 -4.67 -10.87
CA ALA A 191 3.10 -3.37 -10.37
C ALA A 191 2.43 -3.50 -8.99
N CYS A 192 1.66 -4.58 -8.76
CA CYS A 192 1.04 -4.87 -7.48
C CYS A 192 2.08 -5.15 -6.41
N GLU A 193 3.10 -5.96 -6.70
CA GLU A 193 4.22 -6.25 -5.79
C GLU A 193 4.96 -4.97 -5.39
N ALA A 194 5.38 -4.15 -6.36
CA ALA A 194 6.03 -2.88 -6.09
C ALA A 194 5.15 -1.92 -5.27
N GLY A 195 3.85 -1.92 -5.54
CA GLY A 195 2.88 -1.12 -4.80
C GLY A 195 2.68 -1.58 -3.35
N LEU A 196 2.67 -2.90 -3.10
CA LEU A 196 2.59 -3.49 -1.74
C LEU A 196 3.89 -3.24 -0.97
N GLU A 197 5.06 -3.42 -1.60
CA GLU A 197 6.34 -3.10 -1.00
C GLU A 197 6.42 -1.62 -0.58
N SER A 198 5.93 -0.73 -1.44
CA SER A 198 5.86 0.70 -1.15
C SER A 198 4.90 1.02 0.00
N HIS A 199 3.78 0.31 0.09
CA HIS A 199 2.82 0.41 1.19
C HIS A 199 3.47 0.02 2.52
N CYS A 200 4.09 -1.16 2.61
CA CYS A 200 4.82 -1.60 3.80
C CYS A 200 5.95 -0.63 4.20
N LYS A 201 6.67 -0.06 3.22
CA LYS A 201 7.69 0.95 3.50
C LYS A 201 7.11 2.23 4.13
N VAL A 202 5.95 2.72 3.68
CA VAL A 202 5.27 3.86 4.31
C VAL A 202 4.88 3.53 5.74
N GLU A 203 4.41 2.32 6.00
CA GLU A 203 4.08 1.86 7.35
C GLU A 203 5.30 1.82 8.25
N ASP A 204 6.36 1.14 7.83
CA ASP A 204 7.55 0.94 8.64
C ASP A 204 8.32 2.24 8.92
N TYR A 205 8.39 3.13 7.94
CA TYR A 205 9.29 4.28 7.99
C TYR A 205 8.60 5.61 8.28
N ILE A 206 7.29 5.71 8.07
CA ILE A 206 6.52 6.93 8.34
C ILE A 206 5.48 6.67 9.44
N PHE A 207 4.59 5.70 9.26
CA PHE A 207 3.47 5.46 10.16
C PHE A 207 3.93 4.98 11.53
N VAL A 208 4.68 3.88 11.62
CA VAL A 208 5.17 3.33 12.89
C VAL A 208 5.97 4.36 13.70
N PRO A 209 6.95 5.09 13.13
CA PRO A 209 7.66 6.15 13.85
C PRO A 209 6.75 7.28 14.35
N ALA A 210 5.74 7.69 13.58
CA ALA A 210 4.78 8.71 14.01
C ALA A 210 3.96 8.22 15.23
N ILE A 211 3.53 6.96 15.23
CA ILE A 211 2.78 6.38 16.35
C ILE A 211 3.67 6.19 17.58
N LEU A 212 4.93 5.78 17.44
CA LEU A 212 5.88 5.70 18.54
C LEU A 212 6.09 7.07 19.23
N ASN A 213 6.14 8.15 18.45
CA ASN A 213 6.21 9.51 18.99
C ASN A 213 4.92 9.87 19.75
N LEU A 214 3.74 9.53 19.22
CA LEU A 214 2.47 9.75 19.91
C LEU A 214 2.40 8.97 21.23
N GLU A 215 2.77 7.67 21.23
CA GLU A 215 2.83 6.86 22.45
C GLU A 215 3.73 7.49 23.53
N ARG A 216 4.90 8.00 23.12
CA ARG A 216 5.84 8.66 24.05
C ARG A 216 5.22 9.92 24.68
N ARG A 217 4.63 10.80 23.86
CA ARG A 217 3.98 12.04 24.35
C ARG A 217 2.86 11.75 25.34
N ILE A 218 2.02 10.73 25.08
CA ILE A 218 0.94 10.37 26.01
C ILE A 218 1.51 9.91 27.35
N ARG A 219 2.53 9.04 27.35
CA ARG A 219 3.18 8.56 28.57
C ARG A 219 3.90 9.65 29.39
N GLU A 220 4.41 10.68 28.73
CA GLU A 220 5.04 11.82 29.37
C GLU A 220 4.01 12.73 30.06
N ASN A 221 2.81 12.84 29.49
CA ASN A 221 1.71 13.63 30.05
C ASN A 221 0.95 12.94 31.20
N GLU A 222 1.13 11.61 31.36
CA GLU A 222 0.54 10.84 32.49
C GLU A 222 1.41 10.86 33.76
N LYS A 223 2.62 11.46 33.70
CA LYS A 223 3.55 11.63 34.86
C LYS A 223 3.42 12.99 35.47
#